data_25b174d10eced5a277326aefe8def5d5
#
_entry.id   25b174d10eced5a277326aefe8def5d5
#
_cell.length_a   1.000
_cell.length_b   1.000
_cell.length_c   1.000
_cell.angle_alpha   90.00
_cell.angle_beta   90.00
_cell.angle_gamma   90.00
#
_symmetry.space_group_name_H-M   'P 1'
#
loop_
_entity.id
_entity.type
_entity.pdbx_description
1 polymer ?
#
loop_
_entity_poly.entity_id
_entity_poly.type
_entity_poly.pdbx_seq_one_letter_code
_entity_poly.pdbx_strand_id
1 'polypeptide(L)'
;MAAKEEIAAVSETSAEERDRVAAMELKEIRDYLQNEDIALSGPEAVVLAAYCKHQEGSELLDSKGLNIFLDSYGRKPANTSTVVEKLGKRSMVVIEDDGLHSHKKFKLTEMGQDEAWEILLRLRRGRDKGRTPLTAVI
;
A
#
# COMPACT_ATOMS: atom_id res chain seq x y z
N MET A 1 14.46 11.29 37.47
CA MET A 1 15.00 12.02 36.30
C MET A 1 15.58 11.09 35.26
N ALA A 2 16.33 10.07 35.63
CA ALA A 2 16.82 9.06 34.70
C ALA A 2 15.70 8.36 33.92
N ALA A 3 14.59 8.07 34.57
CA ALA A 3 13.43 7.44 33.95
C ALA A 3 12.81 8.31 32.84
N LYS A 4 12.84 9.63 33.02
CA LYS A 4 12.33 10.57 31.99
C LYS A 4 13.22 10.60 30.76
N GLU A 5 14.53 10.55 30.95
CA GLU A 5 15.49 10.50 29.86
C GLU A 5 15.42 9.17 29.11
N GLU A 6 15.24 8.07 29.84
CA GLU A 6 15.05 6.75 29.24
C GLU A 6 13.78 6.68 28.40
N ILE A 7 12.68 7.28 28.85
CA ILE A 7 11.43 7.32 28.10
C ILE A 7 11.60 8.14 26.81
N ALA A 8 12.31 9.26 26.87
CA ALA A 8 12.59 10.08 25.70
C ALA A 8 13.46 9.33 24.69
N ALA A 9 14.49 8.64 25.15
CA ALA A 9 15.37 7.84 24.31
C ALA A 9 14.62 6.69 23.64
N VAL A 10 13.77 5.99 24.38
CA VAL A 10 12.92 4.91 23.86
C VAL A 10 11.96 5.47 22.80
N SER A 11 11.39 6.64 23.04
CA SER A 11 10.49 7.30 22.09
C SER A 11 11.19 7.65 20.78
N GLU A 12 12.41 8.19 20.85
CA GLU A 12 13.22 8.50 19.66
C GLU A 12 13.60 7.24 18.90
N THR A 13 14.02 6.18 19.61
CA THR A 13 14.33 4.88 19.01
C THR A 13 13.11 4.29 18.34
N SER A 14 11.93 4.40 18.95
CA SER A 14 10.68 3.91 18.37
C SER A 14 10.33 4.63 17.07
N ALA A 15 10.57 5.95 17.00
CA ALA A 15 10.32 6.72 15.78
C ALA A 15 11.26 6.29 14.66
N GLU A 16 12.54 6.09 14.95
CA GLU A 16 13.51 5.61 13.96
C GLU A 16 13.17 4.19 13.51
N GLU A 17 12.75 3.32 14.41
CA GLU A 17 12.32 1.97 14.08
C GLU A 17 11.08 1.98 13.19
N ARG A 18 10.11 2.86 13.47
CA ARG A 18 8.91 3.02 12.62
C ARG A 18 9.28 3.44 11.21
N ASP A 19 10.22 4.38 11.08
CA ASP A 19 10.67 4.84 9.76
C ASP A 19 11.37 3.73 8.99
N ARG A 20 12.19 2.94 9.65
CA ARG A 20 12.85 1.78 9.03
C ARG A 20 11.85 0.71 8.62
N VAL A 21 10.89 0.41 9.47
CA VAL A 21 9.84 -0.58 9.19
C VAL A 21 9.00 -0.11 7.99
N ALA A 22 8.62 1.17 7.97
CA ALA A 22 7.87 1.74 6.86
C ALA A 22 8.65 1.63 5.54
N ALA A 23 9.95 1.95 5.55
CA ALA A 23 10.79 1.83 4.37
C ALA A 23 10.91 0.37 3.90
N MET A 24 11.03 -0.57 4.83
CA MET A 24 11.08 -2.01 4.51
C MET A 24 9.76 -2.51 3.94
N GLU A 25 8.63 -2.04 4.47
CA GLU A 25 7.31 -2.38 3.95
C GLU A 25 7.12 -1.89 2.53
N LEU A 26 7.54 -0.67 2.23
CA LEU A 26 7.44 -0.11 0.88
C LEU A 26 8.27 -0.91 -0.11
N LYS A 27 9.48 -1.29 0.26
CA LYS A 27 10.33 -2.13 -0.56
C LYS A 27 9.70 -3.49 -0.80
N GLU A 28 9.15 -4.10 0.25
CA GLU A 28 8.48 -5.39 0.17
C GLU A 28 7.28 -5.34 -0.79
N ILE A 29 6.46 -4.29 -0.69
CA ILE A 29 5.32 -4.11 -1.58
C ILE A 29 5.78 -3.96 -3.03
N ARG A 30 6.82 -3.18 -3.28
CA ARG A 30 7.38 -3.02 -4.61
C ARG A 30 7.92 -4.33 -5.17
N ASP A 31 8.56 -5.13 -4.33
CA ASP A 31 9.06 -6.45 -4.72
C ASP A 31 7.90 -7.37 -5.14
N TYR A 32 6.79 -7.36 -4.40
CA TYR A 32 5.59 -8.12 -4.76
C TYR A 32 4.97 -7.61 -6.06
N LEU A 33 4.91 -6.29 -6.26
CA LEU A 33 4.39 -5.71 -7.50
C LEU A 33 5.24 -6.09 -8.70
N GLN A 34 6.55 -6.21 -8.51
CA GLN A 34 7.51 -6.55 -9.55
C GLN A 34 7.50 -8.04 -9.90
N ASN A 35 7.04 -8.89 -9.00
CA ASN A 35 7.03 -10.33 -9.18
C ASN A 35 5.80 -10.77 -9.99
N GLU A 36 6.02 -11.17 -11.24
CA GLU A 36 4.98 -11.59 -12.17
C GLU A 36 4.22 -12.84 -11.71
N ASP A 37 4.85 -13.68 -10.88
CA ASP A 37 4.23 -14.89 -10.37
C ASP A 37 3.20 -14.63 -9.28
N ILE A 38 3.18 -13.41 -8.73
CA ILE A 38 2.20 -13.03 -7.72
C ILE A 38 0.95 -12.49 -8.40
N ALA A 39 -0.17 -13.18 -8.17
CA ALA A 39 -1.46 -12.75 -8.69
C ALA A 39 -2.04 -11.64 -7.82
N LEU A 40 -2.32 -10.49 -8.45
CA LEU A 40 -2.99 -9.36 -7.82
C LEU A 40 -4.12 -8.91 -8.72
N SER A 41 -5.30 -8.70 -8.15
CA SER A 41 -6.41 -8.09 -8.88
C SER A 41 -6.14 -6.61 -9.11
N GLY A 42 -6.87 -6.00 -10.04
CA GLY A 42 -6.78 -4.56 -10.28
C GLY A 42 -6.99 -3.74 -9.01
N PRO A 43 -8.09 -3.97 -8.24
CA PRO A 43 -8.29 -3.27 -6.97
C PRO A 43 -7.16 -3.46 -5.97
N GLU A 44 -6.63 -4.66 -5.83
CA GLU A 44 -5.51 -4.94 -4.92
C GLU A 44 -4.26 -4.17 -5.30
N ALA A 45 -3.92 -4.15 -6.59
CA ALA A 45 -2.77 -3.40 -7.06
C ALA A 45 -2.95 -1.89 -6.83
N VAL A 46 -4.15 -1.36 -7.04
CA VAL A 46 -4.46 0.05 -6.81
C VAL A 46 -4.33 0.40 -5.33
N VAL A 47 -4.85 -0.45 -4.44
CA VAL A 47 -4.76 -0.22 -2.99
C VAL A 47 -3.30 -0.20 -2.54
N LEU A 48 -2.49 -1.14 -2.99
CA LEU A 48 -1.07 -1.19 -2.66
C LEU A 48 -0.31 0.02 -3.20
N ALA A 49 -0.62 0.44 -4.44
CA ALA A 49 -0.01 1.63 -5.03
C ALA A 49 -0.38 2.89 -4.25
N ALA A 50 -1.65 3.03 -3.89
CA ALA A 50 -2.13 4.15 -3.09
C ALA A 50 -1.46 4.18 -1.72
N TYR A 51 -1.30 3.03 -1.08
CA TYR A 51 -0.61 2.90 0.19
C TYR A 51 0.85 3.35 0.09
N CYS A 52 1.56 2.91 -0.94
CA CYS A 52 2.95 3.33 -1.18
C CYS A 52 3.06 4.84 -1.33
N LYS A 53 2.19 5.44 -2.13
CA LYS A 53 2.17 6.89 -2.33
C LYS A 53 1.83 7.63 -1.06
N HIS A 54 0.87 7.13 -0.29
CA HIS A 54 0.48 7.72 0.99
C HIS A 54 1.65 7.71 1.98
N GLN A 55 2.36 6.59 2.08
CA GLN A 55 3.51 6.47 2.98
C GLN A 55 4.69 7.33 2.54
N GLU A 56 4.79 7.64 1.26
CA GLU A 56 5.81 8.55 0.71
C GLU A 56 5.46 10.03 0.94
N GLY A 57 4.31 10.32 1.52
CA GLY A 57 3.87 11.67 1.87
C GLY A 57 2.87 12.28 0.90
N SER A 58 2.39 11.54 -0.08
CA SER A 58 1.38 12.04 -1.01
C SER A 58 -0.01 11.98 -0.38
N GLU A 59 -0.50 13.11 0.10
CA GLU A 59 -1.83 13.18 0.72
C GLU A 59 -2.95 13.06 -0.30
N LEU A 60 -2.78 13.67 -1.47
CA LEU A 60 -3.76 13.63 -2.56
C LEU A 60 -3.21 12.80 -3.71
N LEU A 61 -4.02 11.86 -4.17
CA LEU A 61 -3.69 10.93 -5.23
C LEU A 61 -4.61 11.16 -6.41
N ASP A 62 -4.16 10.80 -7.61
CA ASP A 62 -5.00 10.79 -8.80
C ASP A 62 -4.77 9.52 -9.61
N SER A 63 -5.71 9.21 -10.49
CA SER A 63 -5.64 8.00 -11.32
C SER A 63 -4.44 8.01 -12.25
N LYS A 64 -4.06 9.19 -12.76
CA LYS A 64 -2.91 9.32 -13.65
C LYS A 64 -1.61 8.95 -12.95
N GLY A 65 -1.40 9.46 -11.74
CA GLY A 65 -0.22 9.13 -10.94
C GLY A 65 -0.14 7.65 -10.60
N LEU A 66 -1.27 7.05 -10.23
CA LEU A 66 -1.34 5.62 -9.98
C LEU A 66 -1.07 4.79 -11.23
N ASN A 67 -1.58 5.23 -12.39
CA ASN A 67 -1.32 4.55 -13.65
C ASN A 67 0.16 4.53 -14.00
N ILE A 68 0.84 5.65 -13.83
CA ILE A 68 2.28 5.73 -14.07
C ILE A 68 3.04 4.78 -13.15
N PHE A 69 2.69 4.79 -11.87
CA PHE A 69 3.30 3.92 -10.87
C PHE A 69 3.08 2.44 -11.20
N LEU A 70 1.83 2.05 -11.43
CA LEU A 70 1.48 0.65 -11.71
C LEU A 70 2.00 0.17 -13.06
N ASP A 71 2.01 1.04 -14.06
CA ASP A 71 2.51 0.69 -15.39
C ASP A 71 3.99 0.35 -15.35
N SER A 72 4.76 1.01 -14.47
CA SER A 72 6.19 0.69 -14.28
C SER A 72 6.43 -0.75 -13.79
N TYR A 73 5.42 -1.36 -13.17
CA TYR A 73 5.45 -2.75 -12.72
C TYR A 73 4.64 -3.70 -13.61
N GLY A 74 4.09 -3.19 -14.71
CA GLY A 74 3.23 -3.98 -15.58
C GLY A 74 1.89 -4.37 -14.97
N ARG A 75 1.40 -3.59 -14.01
CA ARG A 75 0.18 -3.91 -13.24
C ARG A 75 -0.94 -2.90 -13.38
N LYS A 76 -0.85 -2.05 -14.36
CA LYS A 76 -1.87 -1.03 -14.61
C LYS A 76 -3.23 -1.68 -14.94
N PRO A 77 -4.31 -1.36 -14.20
CA PRO A 77 -5.65 -1.87 -14.52
C PRO A 77 -6.15 -1.31 -15.83
N ALA A 78 -7.11 -2.00 -16.44
CA ALA A 78 -7.75 -1.55 -17.68
C ALA A 78 -8.48 -0.22 -17.47
N ASN A 79 -9.08 -0.01 -16.29
CA ASN A 79 -9.79 1.23 -15.96
C ASN A 79 -9.58 1.59 -14.48
N THR A 80 -8.53 2.33 -14.22
CA THR A 80 -8.15 2.74 -12.85
C THR A 80 -9.21 3.62 -12.22
N SER A 81 -9.83 4.53 -12.98
CA SER A 81 -10.87 5.41 -12.45
C SER A 81 -12.07 4.63 -11.91
N THR A 82 -12.50 3.60 -12.63
CA THR A 82 -13.57 2.72 -12.16
C THR A 82 -13.20 1.98 -10.89
N VAL A 83 -11.95 1.51 -10.79
CA VAL A 83 -11.46 0.85 -9.57
C VAL A 83 -11.49 1.81 -8.39
N VAL A 84 -11.01 3.04 -8.58
CA VAL A 84 -11.02 4.08 -7.54
C VAL A 84 -12.44 4.39 -7.07
N GLU A 85 -13.41 4.49 -8.00
CA GLU A 85 -14.81 4.72 -7.65
C GLU A 85 -15.38 3.58 -6.80
N LYS A 86 -15.06 2.35 -7.14
CA LYS A 86 -15.48 1.17 -6.36
C LYS A 86 -14.87 1.17 -4.97
N LEU A 87 -13.61 1.55 -4.86
CA LEU A 87 -12.93 1.69 -3.56
C LEU A 87 -13.57 2.81 -2.73
N GLY A 88 -13.99 3.89 -3.37
CA GLY A 88 -14.74 4.96 -2.71
C GLY A 88 -16.05 4.48 -2.12
N LYS A 89 -16.78 3.64 -2.84
CA LYS A 89 -18.03 3.05 -2.36
C LYS A 89 -17.80 2.12 -1.15
N ARG A 90 -16.62 1.55 -1.04
CA ARG A 90 -16.22 0.69 0.08
C ARG A 90 -15.54 1.47 1.19
N SER A 91 -15.49 2.79 1.11
CA SER A 91 -14.88 3.70 2.08
C SER A 91 -13.36 3.52 2.24
N MET A 92 -12.70 2.90 1.28
CA MET A 92 -11.25 2.73 1.28
C MET A 92 -10.51 3.97 0.79
N VAL A 93 -11.17 4.79 0.00
CA VAL A 93 -10.69 6.10 -0.42
C VAL A 93 -11.81 7.12 -0.28
N VAL A 94 -11.43 8.38 -0.07
CA VAL A 94 -12.35 9.52 -0.12
C VAL A 94 -12.02 10.30 -1.38
N ILE A 95 -12.98 10.41 -2.27
CA ILE A 95 -12.81 11.14 -3.53
C ILE A 95 -13.11 12.61 -3.27
N GLU A 96 -12.13 13.47 -3.58
CA GLU A 96 -12.27 14.91 -3.50
C GLU A 96 -12.43 15.47 -4.90
N ASP A 97 -13.62 15.98 -5.19
CA ASP A 97 -13.95 16.60 -6.47
C ASP A 97 -14.21 18.07 -6.23
N ASP A 98 -13.36 18.94 -6.76
CA ASP A 98 -13.51 20.38 -6.63
C ASP A 98 -14.48 20.96 -7.68
N GLY A 99 -14.99 20.14 -8.56
CA GLY A 99 -15.91 20.54 -9.61
C GLY A 99 -15.28 21.35 -10.73
N LEU A 100 -14.01 21.70 -10.62
CA LEU A 100 -13.30 22.53 -11.59
C LEU A 100 -12.43 21.74 -12.56
N HIS A 101 -12.01 20.54 -12.17
CA HIS A 101 -11.12 19.72 -12.96
C HIS A 101 -11.78 18.40 -13.34
N SER A 102 -11.45 17.91 -14.53
CA SER A 102 -11.89 16.61 -15.02
C SER A 102 -11.24 15.45 -14.27
N HIS A 103 -10.15 15.71 -13.55
CA HIS A 103 -9.41 14.70 -12.81
C HIS A 103 -9.76 14.77 -11.33
N LYS A 104 -10.39 13.71 -10.84
CA LYS A 104 -10.72 13.59 -9.42
C LYS A 104 -9.48 13.19 -8.64
N LYS A 105 -9.29 13.84 -7.51
CA LYS A 105 -8.25 13.47 -6.54
C LYS A 105 -8.90 12.69 -5.41
N PHE A 106 -8.12 11.87 -4.76
CA PHE A 106 -8.61 11.04 -3.66
C PHE A 106 -7.54 10.84 -2.60
N LYS A 107 -7.99 10.45 -1.41
CA LYS A 107 -7.14 10.14 -0.27
C LYS A 107 -7.41 8.71 0.16
N LEU A 108 -6.36 8.00 0.56
CA LEU A 108 -6.50 6.70 1.18
C LEU A 108 -7.01 6.88 2.62
N THR A 109 -8.10 6.21 2.96
CA THR A 109 -8.66 6.24 4.31
C THR A 109 -7.92 5.28 5.22
N GLU A 110 -8.23 5.33 6.52
CA GLU A 110 -7.75 4.34 7.46
C GLU A 110 -8.17 2.91 7.06
N MET A 111 -9.41 2.75 6.60
CA MET A 111 -9.89 1.48 6.05
C MET A 111 -9.07 1.03 4.85
N GLY A 112 -8.71 1.96 3.97
CA GLY A 112 -7.86 1.66 2.82
C GLY A 112 -6.46 1.24 3.24
N GLN A 113 -5.91 1.87 4.25
CA GLN A 113 -4.61 1.49 4.82
C GLN A 113 -4.67 0.09 5.45
N ASP A 114 -5.75 -0.20 6.18
CA ASP A 114 -5.97 -1.52 6.76
C ASP A 114 -6.09 -2.59 5.68
N GLU A 115 -6.77 -2.30 4.59
CA GLU A 115 -6.91 -3.21 3.45
C GLU A 115 -5.54 -3.48 2.80
N ALA A 116 -4.72 -2.45 2.62
CA ALA A 116 -3.36 -2.61 2.10
C ALA A 116 -2.55 -3.55 3.01
N TRP A 117 -2.68 -3.37 4.31
CA TRP A 117 -2.03 -4.21 5.30
C TRP A 117 -2.51 -5.67 5.22
N GLU A 118 -3.81 -5.88 5.08
CA GLU A 118 -4.39 -7.21 4.92
C GLU A 118 -3.88 -7.90 3.65
N ILE A 119 -3.79 -7.16 2.56
CA ILE A 119 -3.23 -7.67 1.31
C ILE A 119 -1.78 -8.08 1.51
N LEU A 120 -0.99 -7.24 2.16
CA LEU A 120 0.42 -7.52 2.44
C LEU A 120 0.59 -8.78 3.28
N LEU A 121 -0.20 -8.92 4.33
CA LEU A 121 -0.18 -10.11 5.18
C LEU A 121 -0.54 -11.37 4.40
N ARG A 122 -1.52 -11.28 3.51
CA ARG A 122 -1.91 -12.39 2.65
C ARG A 122 -0.77 -12.78 1.69
N LEU A 123 -0.09 -11.81 1.12
CA LEU A 123 1.05 -12.06 0.23
C LEU A 123 2.20 -12.73 0.98
N ARG A 124 2.45 -12.31 2.21
CA ARG A 124 3.46 -12.95 3.07
C ARG A 124 3.10 -14.41 3.35
N ARG A 125 1.84 -14.68 3.67
CA ARG A 125 1.36 -16.06 3.91
C ARG A 125 1.47 -16.91 2.66
N GLY A 126 1.16 -16.36 1.51
CA GLY A 126 1.28 -17.05 0.23
C GLY A 126 2.72 -17.43 -0.06
N ARG A 127 3.66 -16.54 0.22
CA ARG A 127 5.10 -16.82 0.09
C ARG A 127 5.54 -17.93 1.02
N ASP A 128 5.08 -17.90 2.27
CA ASP A 128 5.39 -18.91 3.27
C ASP A 128 4.77 -20.26 2.91
N LYS A 129 3.53 -20.26 2.42
CA LYS A 129 2.86 -21.46 1.93
C LYS A 129 3.57 -22.06 0.72
N GLY A 130 4.16 -21.21 -0.13
CA GLY A 130 4.97 -21.67 -1.24
C GLY A 130 6.22 -22.45 -0.79
N ARG A 131 6.75 -22.13 0.38
CA ARG A 131 7.86 -22.86 0.99
C ARG A 131 7.40 -24.11 1.72
N THR A 132 6.30 -24.00 2.45
CA THR A 132 5.75 -25.07 3.29
C THR A 132 5.42 -26.34 2.50
N PRO A 133 4.74 -26.29 1.34
CA PRO A 133 4.48 -27.51 0.56
C PRO A 133 5.72 -28.26 0.16
N LEU A 134 6.79 -27.57 -0.18
CA LEU A 134 8.06 -28.21 -0.50
C LEU A 134 8.62 -28.95 0.71
N THR A 135 8.53 -28.37 1.87
CA THR A 135 8.96 -28.96 3.13
C THR A 135 8.07 -30.13 3.52
N ALA A 136 6.77 -29.99 3.33
CA ALA A 136 5.79 -31.01 3.69
C ALA A 136 5.89 -32.25 2.79
N VAL A 137 6.26 -32.08 1.55
CA VAL A 137 6.45 -33.17 0.60
C VAL A 137 7.72 -33.97 0.89
N ILE A 138 8.69 -33.30 1.41
CA ILE A 138 9.97 -33.91 1.80
C ILE A 138 9.83 -34.64 3.14
#